data_f0240b3ad1b396c19102a8308d62ba4a
#
_entry.id   f0240b3ad1b396c19102a8308d62ba4a
#
_cell.length_a   1.000
_cell.length_b   1.000
_cell.length_c   1.000
_cell.angle_alpha   90.00
_cell.angle_beta   90.00
_cell.angle_gamma   90.00
#
_symmetry.space_group_name_H-M   'P 1'
#
loop_
_entity.id
_entity.type
_entity.pdbx_description
1 polymer ?
#
loop_
_entity_poly.entity_id
_entity_poly.type
_entity_poly.pdbx_seq_one_letter_code
_entity_poly.pdbx_strand_id
1 'polypeptide(L)' 'QVQVDTGDGDANKKLFADGMIEYLKICKDVKGLNSYWKANQVQLDALKVSHPDLYDQVRNRFAEVKKQFTEATKE' A
#
# COMPACT_ATOMS: atom_id res chain seq x y z
N GLN A 1 12.75 -11.39 -23.33
CA GLN A 1 12.84 -10.83 -22.11
C GLN A 1 12.47 -9.44 -21.97
N VAL A 2 12.83 -8.66 -22.91
CA VAL A 2 12.51 -7.27 -22.82
C VAL A 2 11.05 -7.01 -22.74
N GLN A 3 10.32 -7.75 -23.51
CA GLN A 3 8.90 -7.58 -23.52
C GLN A 3 8.31 -7.92 -22.17
N VAL A 4 9.03 -8.71 -21.46
CA VAL A 4 8.62 -9.05 -20.13
C VAL A 4 8.54 -7.81 -19.27
N ASP A 5 9.47 -6.90 -19.49
CA ASP A 5 9.48 -5.68 -18.71
C ASP A 5 8.21 -4.89 -18.85
N THR A 6 7.70 -4.83 -20.05
CA THR A 6 6.54 -4.00 -20.31
C THR A 6 5.30 -4.50 -19.60
N GLY A 7 4.99 -5.75 -19.81
CA GLY A 7 3.84 -6.34 -19.14
C GLY A 7 4.07 -6.49 -17.67
N ASP A 8 5.29 -6.85 -17.32
CA ASP A 8 5.61 -7.09 -15.93
C ASP A 8 5.61 -5.82 -15.10
N GLY A 9 5.89 -4.70 -15.71
CA GLY A 9 5.87 -3.45 -14.99
C GLY A 9 4.54 -3.18 -14.33
N ASP A 10 3.47 -3.34 -15.10
CA ASP A 10 2.13 -3.14 -14.56
C ASP A 10 1.77 -4.23 -13.57
N ALA A 11 2.09 -5.47 -13.91
CA ALA A 11 1.79 -6.58 -13.03
C ALA A 11 2.51 -6.45 -11.69
N ASN A 12 3.76 -6.01 -11.73
CA ASN A 12 4.53 -5.83 -10.51
C ASN A 12 3.96 -4.72 -9.65
N LYS A 13 3.52 -3.65 -10.27
CA LYS A 13 2.90 -2.56 -9.53
C LYS A 13 1.61 -3.02 -8.87
N LYS A 14 0.83 -3.79 -9.58
CA LYS A 14 -0.41 -4.31 -9.02
C LYS A 14 -0.12 -5.28 -7.88
N LEU A 15 0.87 -6.13 -8.05
CA LEU A 15 1.26 -7.05 -6.99
C LEU A 15 1.73 -6.31 -5.76
N PHE A 16 2.48 -5.24 -5.96
CA PHE A 16 2.93 -4.42 -4.85
C PHE A 16 1.73 -3.83 -4.12
N ALA A 17 0.79 -3.27 -4.87
CA ALA A 17 -0.39 -2.67 -4.25
C ALA A 17 -1.22 -3.71 -3.50
N ASP A 18 -1.43 -4.86 -4.13
CA ASP A 18 -2.18 -5.94 -3.49
C ASP A 18 -1.47 -6.41 -2.23
N GLY A 19 -0.15 -6.53 -2.31
CA GLY A 19 0.64 -6.95 -1.16
C GLY A 19 0.53 -5.98 -0.01
N MET A 20 0.54 -4.70 -0.31
CA MET A 20 0.39 -3.69 0.73
C MET A 20 -1.00 -3.78 1.37
N ILE A 21 -2.02 -3.94 0.56
CA ILE A 21 -3.38 -4.06 1.09
C ILE A 21 -3.49 -5.28 1.99
N GLU A 22 -2.91 -6.39 1.57
CA GLU A 22 -2.93 -7.60 2.40
C GLU A 22 -2.18 -7.39 3.71
N TYR A 23 -1.03 -6.72 3.64
CA TYR A 23 -0.28 -6.47 4.85
C TYR A 23 -1.06 -5.58 5.81
N LEU A 24 -1.76 -4.59 5.26
CA LEU A 24 -2.56 -3.70 6.08
C LEU A 24 -3.61 -4.45 6.88
N LYS A 25 -4.12 -5.53 6.30
CA LYS A 25 -5.13 -6.33 6.98
C LYS A 25 -4.57 -7.05 8.21
N ILE A 26 -3.29 -7.37 8.19
CA ILE A 26 -2.68 -8.11 9.30
C ILE A 26 -1.90 -7.22 10.26
N CYS A 27 -1.84 -5.92 9.99
CA CYS A 27 -1.23 -5.00 10.92
C CYS A 27 -2.01 -4.99 12.22
N LYS A 28 -1.28 -4.89 13.33
CA LYS A 28 -1.92 -4.99 14.64
C LYS A 28 -2.06 -3.66 15.35
N ASP A 29 -1.31 -2.65 14.94
CA ASP A 29 -1.43 -1.35 15.56
C ASP A 29 -1.01 -0.26 14.59
N VAL A 30 -1.33 0.97 14.98
CA VAL A 30 -1.06 2.14 14.14
C VAL A 30 0.43 2.36 13.97
N LYS A 31 1.19 2.09 15.00
CA LYS A 31 2.62 2.29 14.94
C LYS A 31 3.26 1.41 13.86
N GLY A 32 2.90 0.13 13.86
CA GLY A 32 3.39 -0.77 12.84
C GLY A 32 2.92 -0.38 11.46
N LEU A 33 1.67 0.08 11.37
CA LEU A 33 1.09 0.52 10.12
C LEU A 33 1.89 1.70 9.56
N ASN A 34 2.16 2.69 10.38
CA ASN A 34 2.90 3.87 9.95
C ASN A 34 4.34 3.52 9.56
N SER A 35 4.97 2.64 10.31
CA SER A 35 6.32 2.20 10.01
C SER A 35 6.38 1.50 8.66
N TYR A 36 5.40 0.65 8.40
CA TYR A 36 5.35 -0.06 7.13
C TYR A 36 5.17 0.91 5.96
N TRP A 37 4.27 1.87 6.12
CA TRP A 37 4.03 2.87 5.08
C TRP A 37 5.31 3.64 4.80
N LYS A 38 5.95 4.09 5.86
CA LYS A 38 7.17 4.88 5.73
C LYS A 38 8.29 4.07 5.08
N ALA A 39 8.40 2.80 5.44
CA ALA A 39 9.44 1.95 4.88
C ALA A 39 9.26 1.76 3.38
N ASN A 40 8.03 1.87 2.90
CA ASN A 40 7.73 1.69 1.49
C ASN A 40 7.44 3.00 0.77
N GLN A 41 7.79 4.12 1.39
CA GLN A 41 7.48 5.44 0.84
C GLN A 41 8.01 5.63 -0.58
N VAL A 42 9.23 5.17 -0.84
CA VAL A 42 9.84 5.36 -2.15
C VAL A 42 9.02 4.63 -3.22
N GLN A 43 8.65 3.39 -2.95
CA GLN A 43 7.83 2.63 -3.88
C GLN A 43 6.45 3.23 -4.03
N LEU A 44 5.89 3.74 -2.93
CA LEU A 44 4.59 4.36 -2.97
C LEU A 44 4.61 5.63 -3.81
N ASP A 45 5.66 6.41 -3.69
CA ASP A 45 5.80 7.62 -4.50
C ASP A 45 5.88 7.26 -5.97
N ALA A 46 6.64 6.23 -6.31
CA ALA A 46 6.74 5.77 -7.68
C ALA A 46 5.39 5.28 -8.19
N LEU A 47 4.67 4.57 -7.35
CA LEU A 47 3.35 4.06 -7.71
C LEU A 47 2.40 5.22 -7.97
N LYS A 48 2.46 6.23 -7.14
CA LYS A 48 1.60 7.41 -7.28
C LYS A 48 1.78 8.06 -8.64
N VAL A 49 3.02 8.12 -9.09
CA VAL A 49 3.33 8.75 -10.37
C VAL A 49 2.93 7.87 -11.54
N SER A 50 3.24 6.58 -11.46
CA SER A 50 3.02 5.70 -12.60
C SER A 50 1.62 5.09 -12.61
N HIS A 51 1.06 4.80 -11.45
CA HIS A 51 -0.24 4.14 -11.35
C HIS A 51 -1.06 4.79 -10.24
N PRO A 52 -1.55 6.01 -10.47
CA PRO A 52 -2.28 6.73 -9.42
C PRO A 52 -3.51 5.98 -8.92
N ASP A 53 -4.15 5.20 -9.78
CA ASP A 53 -5.32 4.42 -9.38
C ASP A 53 -4.95 3.39 -8.32
N LEU A 54 -3.84 2.70 -8.54
CA LEU A 54 -3.38 1.71 -7.58
C LEU A 54 -2.95 2.38 -6.29
N TYR A 55 -2.27 3.51 -6.41
CA TYR A 55 -1.86 4.27 -5.25
C TYR A 55 -3.06 4.67 -4.41
N ASP A 56 -4.11 5.14 -5.07
CA ASP A 56 -5.32 5.55 -4.37
C ASP A 56 -5.96 4.38 -3.63
N GLN A 57 -5.96 3.21 -4.25
CA GLN A 57 -6.52 2.03 -3.59
C GLN A 57 -5.76 1.69 -2.33
N VAL A 58 -4.44 1.70 -2.40
CA VAL A 58 -3.61 1.41 -1.24
C VAL A 58 -3.81 2.47 -0.17
N ARG A 59 -3.81 3.73 -0.58
CA ARG A 59 -3.96 4.83 0.35
C ARG A 59 -5.32 4.78 1.06
N ASN A 60 -6.36 4.49 0.31
CA ASN A 60 -7.69 4.41 0.90
C ASN A 60 -7.78 3.28 1.91
N ARG A 61 -7.17 2.15 1.58
CA ARG A 61 -7.18 1.02 2.51
C ARG A 61 -6.35 1.35 3.76
N PHE A 62 -5.23 2.02 3.56
CA PHE A 62 -4.40 2.45 4.68
C PHE A 62 -5.21 3.34 5.62
N ALA A 63 -5.93 4.30 5.06
CA ALA A 63 -6.74 5.21 5.85
C ALA A 63 -7.85 4.48 6.60
N GLU A 64 -8.47 3.51 5.94
CA GLU A 64 -9.51 2.72 6.58
C GLU A 64 -8.99 1.94 7.77
N VAL A 65 -7.86 1.28 7.57
CA VAL A 65 -7.28 0.47 8.64
C VAL A 65 -6.84 1.36 9.79
N LYS A 66 -6.22 2.48 9.46
CA LYS A 66 -5.77 3.42 10.46
C LYS A 66 -6.95 3.94 11.28
N LYS A 67 -8.04 4.22 10.59
CA LYS A 67 -9.24 4.70 11.27
C LYS A 67 -9.79 3.66 12.22
N GLN A 68 -9.79 2.40 11.81
CA GLN A 68 -10.26 1.33 12.66
C GLN A 68 -9.44 1.24 13.94
N PHE A 69 -8.13 1.33 13.80
CA PHE A 69 -7.25 1.29 14.97
C PHE A 69 -7.49 2.48 15.88
N THR A 70 -7.67 3.65 15.29
CA THR A 70 -7.89 4.86 16.07
C THR A 70 -9.20 4.77 16.84
N GLU A 71 -10.23 4.28 16.19
CA GLU A 71 -11.53 4.14 16.86
C GLU A 71 -11.46 3.12 17.97
N ALA A 72 -10.77 2.02 17.72
CA ALA A 72 -10.63 0.99 18.75
C ALA A 72 -9.84 1.53 19.94
N THR A 73 -8.84 2.34 19.67
CA THR A 73 -8.04 2.91 20.73
C THR A 73 -8.82 3.89 21.58
N LYS A 74 -9.77 4.53 20.98
CA LYS A 74 -10.59 5.48 21.70
C LYS A 74 -11.38 4.83 22.82
N GLU A 75 -11.67 3.59 22.64
CA GLU A 75 -12.34 2.86 23.68
C GLU A 75 -11.53 2.86 24.94
#